data_d449df32939f109509a1d1bdc62b546f
#
_entry.id   d449df32939f109509a1d1bdc62b546f
#
_cell.length_a   1.000
_cell.length_b   1.000
_cell.length_c   1.000
_cell.angle_alpha   90.00
_cell.angle_beta   90.00
_cell.angle_gamma   90.00
#
_symmetry.space_group_name_H-M   'P 1'
#
loop_
_entity.id
_entity.type
_entity.pdbx_description
1 polymer ?
#
loop_
_entity_poly.entity_id
_entity_poly.type
_entity_poly.pdbx_seq_one_letter_code
_entity_poly.pdbx_strand_id
1 'polypeptide(L)'
;VPFTITCGECEQCRRGNWSVCERTNRKKDLGDLTFGHTTAGLFGYTHLTGGYAGGQAEYVRVPYADVAPVKIPDGLTDEQVLFLGDIFPTGWQAAAQCDIEPTDTVAVWGAGPVGQFAIRSAVMLGAEQVICIDNVPERLDMARAGGAITIDFDEESVLERLQELTGGKGPEKCIDSVGMEAHSLRSVDSMIDRVKQSVMIESDRPHVLREMMYVCRPAGTLSVAGVYGGMVDKIPFGALMNKG
;
A
#
# COMPACT_ATOMS: atom_id res chain seq x y z
N VAL A 1 -12.88 2.23 -14.83
CA VAL A 1 -13.72 1.64 -13.76
C VAL A 1 -12.82 1.36 -12.58
N PRO A 2 -13.07 1.91 -11.37
CA PRO A 2 -12.32 1.56 -10.18
C PRO A 2 -12.63 0.12 -9.75
N PHE A 3 -11.69 -0.50 -9.03
CA PHE A 3 -11.88 -1.86 -8.52
C PHE A 3 -12.95 -1.97 -7.41
N THR A 4 -13.23 -0.87 -6.73
CA THR A 4 -14.23 -0.78 -5.66
C THR A 4 -15.62 -0.50 -6.26
N ILE A 5 -16.61 -1.26 -5.83
CA ILE A 5 -18.02 -1.06 -6.24
C ILE A 5 -18.72 -0.20 -5.19
N THR A 6 -19.30 0.93 -5.61
CA THR A 6 -19.93 1.91 -4.72
C THR A 6 -21.37 2.18 -5.13
N CYS A 7 -22.28 2.36 -4.16
CA CYS A 7 -23.69 2.61 -4.44
C CYS A 7 -24.06 4.11 -4.55
N GLY A 8 -23.21 5.01 -4.09
CA GLY A 8 -23.45 6.46 -4.08
C GLY A 8 -24.43 6.97 -3.02
N GLU A 9 -25.21 6.10 -2.36
CA GLU A 9 -26.36 6.49 -1.54
C GLU A 9 -26.26 6.14 -0.05
N CYS A 10 -25.43 5.15 0.35
CA CYS A 10 -25.27 4.80 1.76
C CYS A 10 -24.56 5.90 2.55
N GLU A 11 -24.55 5.81 3.86
CA GLU A 11 -23.94 6.83 4.70
C GLU A 11 -22.47 7.06 4.36
N GLN A 12 -21.71 5.98 4.21
CA GLN A 12 -20.28 6.07 3.87
C GLN A 12 -20.04 6.68 2.49
N CYS A 13 -20.80 6.30 1.49
CA CYS A 13 -20.69 6.89 0.15
C CYS A 13 -20.99 8.40 0.15
N ARG A 14 -22.02 8.84 0.89
CA ARG A 14 -22.33 10.27 1.03
C ARG A 14 -21.26 11.08 1.77
N ARG A 15 -20.45 10.41 2.59
CA ARG A 15 -19.28 10.98 3.27
C ARG A 15 -18.01 10.97 2.41
N GLY A 16 -18.05 10.37 1.21
CA GLY A 16 -16.86 10.18 0.36
C GLY A 16 -16.02 8.95 0.71
N ASN A 17 -16.44 8.12 1.67
CA ASN A 17 -15.74 6.90 2.09
C ASN A 17 -16.14 5.71 1.22
N TRP A 18 -15.87 5.76 -0.04
CA TRP A 18 -16.38 4.80 -1.03
C TRP A 18 -15.83 3.39 -0.86
N SER A 19 -14.60 3.23 -0.37
CA SER A 19 -13.95 1.94 -0.11
C SER A 19 -14.67 1.10 0.95
N VAL A 20 -15.49 1.72 1.78
CA VAL A 20 -16.29 1.05 2.83
C VAL A 20 -17.81 1.16 2.57
N CYS A 21 -18.21 1.09 1.30
CA CYS A 21 -19.62 1.09 0.92
C CYS A 21 -20.38 -0.05 1.61
N GLU A 22 -21.45 0.29 2.32
CA GLU A 22 -22.22 -0.63 3.17
C GLU A 22 -23.17 -1.54 2.41
N ARG A 23 -23.39 -1.32 1.09
CA ARG A 23 -24.44 -1.99 0.32
C ARG A 23 -23.93 -2.94 -0.75
N THR A 24 -22.72 -2.80 -1.21
CA THR A 24 -22.26 -3.48 -2.44
C THR A 24 -21.65 -4.86 -2.19
N ASN A 25 -21.25 -5.17 -0.95
CA ASN A 25 -20.78 -6.50 -0.61
C ASN A 25 -21.96 -7.48 -0.49
N ARG A 26 -22.03 -8.47 -1.39
CA ARG A 26 -23.05 -9.52 -1.39
C ARG A 26 -22.88 -10.55 -0.28
N LYS A 27 -21.71 -10.58 0.37
CA LYS A 27 -21.33 -11.50 1.45
C LYS A 27 -21.09 -10.73 2.76
N LYS A 28 -22.02 -9.83 3.05
CA LYS A 28 -21.93 -8.91 4.18
C LYS A 28 -21.62 -9.65 5.49
N ASP A 29 -22.37 -10.71 5.80
CA ASP A 29 -22.21 -11.48 7.05
C ASP A 29 -20.80 -12.07 7.20
N LEU A 30 -20.19 -12.47 6.08
CA LEU A 30 -18.84 -12.99 6.07
C LEU A 30 -17.79 -11.90 6.32
N GLY A 31 -17.99 -10.71 5.76
CA GLY A 31 -17.17 -9.53 6.03
C GLY A 31 -17.26 -9.10 7.51
N ASP A 32 -18.48 -9.02 8.03
CA ASP A 32 -18.74 -8.66 9.41
C ASP A 32 -18.08 -9.63 10.40
N LEU A 33 -18.13 -10.94 10.12
CA LEU A 33 -17.49 -11.97 10.93
C LEU A 33 -15.94 -11.84 10.93
N THR A 34 -15.36 -11.49 9.78
CA THR A 34 -13.91 -11.49 9.61
C THR A 34 -13.25 -10.19 10.07
N PHE A 35 -13.89 -9.05 9.79
CA PHE A 35 -13.32 -7.71 9.98
C PHE A 35 -14.10 -6.86 11.01
N GLY A 36 -15.18 -7.37 11.58
CA GLY A 36 -16.05 -6.62 12.49
C GLY A 36 -16.96 -5.62 11.78
N HIS A 37 -16.91 -5.54 10.45
CA HIS A 37 -17.78 -4.69 9.63
C HIS A 37 -17.78 -5.18 8.18
N THR A 38 -18.80 -4.78 7.41
CA THR A 38 -18.84 -5.07 5.98
C THR A 38 -17.91 -4.14 5.21
N THR A 39 -17.20 -4.69 4.24
CA THR A 39 -16.42 -3.94 3.25
C THR A 39 -17.26 -3.63 2.02
N ALA A 40 -16.81 -2.74 1.15
CA ALA A 40 -17.38 -2.60 -0.20
C ALA A 40 -17.19 -3.89 -1.02
N GLY A 41 -18.02 -4.08 -2.04
CA GLY A 41 -17.80 -5.09 -3.07
C GLY A 41 -16.58 -4.73 -3.93
N LEU A 42 -15.74 -5.73 -4.25
CA LEU A 42 -14.56 -5.55 -5.08
C LEU A 42 -14.63 -6.45 -6.32
N PHE A 43 -14.20 -5.93 -7.47
CA PHE A 43 -14.05 -6.73 -8.68
C PHE A 43 -12.85 -7.67 -8.58
N GLY A 44 -13.02 -8.94 -8.96
CA GLY A 44 -11.94 -9.90 -9.17
C GLY A 44 -11.11 -10.25 -7.94
N TYR A 45 -11.65 -10.06 -6.73
CA TYR A 45 -10.94 -10.34 -5.49
C TYR A 45 -11.48 -11.61 -4.81
N THR A 46 -11.92 -11.54 -3.55
CA THR A 46 -12.37 -12.70 -2.79
C THR A 46 -13.87 -12.74 -2.60
N HIS A 47 -14.40 -13.90 -2.14
CA HIS A 47 -15.80 -14.00 -1.73
C HIS A 47 -16.12 -13.16 -0.47
N LEU A 48 -15.13 -12.86 0.37
CA LEU A 48 -15.28 -11.92 1.50
C LEU A 48 -15.73 -10.53 1.06
N THR A 49 -15.33 -10.12 -0.14
CA THR A 49 -15.66 -8.83 -0.75
C THR A 49 -16.74 -8.91 -1.82
N GLY A 50 -17.61 -9.91 -1.73
CA GLY A 50 -18.80 -10.05 -2.56
C GLY A 50 -18.69 -11.03 -3.73
N GLY A 51 -17.51 -11.55 -4.07
CA GLY A 51 -17.31 -12.55 -5.12
C GLY A 51 -17.71 -12.06 -6.52
N TYR A 52 -17.40 -10.82 -6.84
CA TYR A 52 -17.61 -10.27 -8.19
C TYR A 52 -16.52 -10.76 -9.15
N ALA A 53 -16.88 -10.95 -10.42
CA ALA A 53 -15.93 -11.26 -11.48
C ALA A 53 -14.92 -10.11 -11.67
N GLY A 54 -13.71 -10.43 -12.12
CA GLY A 54 -12.68 -9.45 -12.43
C GLY A 54 -12.88 -8.77 -13.78
N GLY A 55 -12.07 -7.74 -14.04
CA GLY A 55 -12.09 -6.96 -15.29
C GLY A 55 -11.19 -7.50 -16.40
N GLN A 56 -10.41 -8.55 -16.17
CA GLN A 56 -9.60 -9.23 -17.21
C GLN A 56 -10.50 -10.17 -18.03
N ALA A 57 -11.39 -9.58 -18.82
CA ALA A 57 -12.40 -10.27 -19.60
C ALA A 57 -12.82 -9.41 -20.80
N GLU A 58 -13.36 -10.03 -21.84
CA GLU A 58 -13.94 -9.32 -22.99
C GLU A 58 -15.15 -8.44 -22.59
N TYR A 59 -15.90 -8.88 -21.58
CA TYR A 59 -17.05 -8.16 -21.02
C TYR A 59 -17.02 -8.18 -19.51
N VAL A 60 -17.31 -7.04 -18.90
CA VAL A 60 -17.46 -6.93 -17.45
C VAL A 60 -18.81 -6.29 -17.12
N ARG A 61 -19.52 -6.89 -16.16
CA ARG A 61 -20.76 -6.28 -15.64
C ARG A 61 -20.40 -5.31 -14.51
N VAL A 62 -20.66 -4.04 -14.72
CA VAL A 62 -20.40 -2.95 -13.75
C VAL A 62 -21.69 -2.53 -13.05
N PRO A 63 -21.92 -2.94 -11.80
CA PRO A 63 -23.04 -2.41 -10.99
C PRO A 63 -22.80 -0.93 -10.68
N TYR A 64 -23.88 -0.15 -10.57
CA TYR A 64 -23.82 1.29 -10.26
C TYR A 64 -22.89 2.07 -11.19
N ALA A 65 -22.99 1.79 -12.50
CA ALA A 65 -22.07 2.31 -13.52
C ALA A 65 -22.11 3.84 -13.69
N ASP A 66 -23.13 4.49 -13.17
CA ASP A 66 -23.33 5.94 -13.15
C ASP A 66 -22.72 6.63 -11.91
N VAL A 67 -22.16 5.86 -10.97
CA VAL A 67 -21.61 6.39 -9.70
C VAL A 67 -20.09 6.50 -9.74
N ALA A 68 -19.39 5.37 -9.88
CA ALA A 68 -17.95 5.32 -9.73
C ALA A 68 -17.13 5.40 -11.03
N PRO A 69 -17.59 4.83 -12.17
CA PRO A 69 -16.86 4.93 -13.43
C PRO A 69 -16.69 6.38 -13.90
N VAL A 70 -15.51 6.70 -14.37
CA VAL A 70 -15.18 8.00 -14.96
C VAL A 70 -14.98 7.81 -16.46
N LYS A 71 -15.58 8.68 -17.26
CA LYS A 71 -15.34 8.71 -18.71
C LYS A 71 -13.90 9.19 -18.96
N ILE A 72 -13.20 8.48 -19.82
CA ILE A 72 -11.88 8.90 -20.27
C ILE A 72 -12.04 10.19 -21.07
N PRO A 73 -11.34 11.28 -20.72
CA PRO A 73 -11.33 12.51 -21.48
C PRO A 73 -10.79 12.28 -22.91
N ASP A 74 -11.30 13.05 -23.86
CA ASP A 74 -10.79 13.03 -25.23
C ASP A 74 -9.28 13.36 -25.27
N GLY A 75 -8.54 12.65 -26.09
CA GLY A 75 -7.09 12.86 -26.30
C GLY A 75 -6.19 12.04 -25.39
N LEU A 76 -6.73 11.23 -24.48
CA LEU A 76 -5.95 10.24 -23.71
C LEU A 76 -6.10 8.85 -24.33
N THR A 77 -5.03 8.07 -24.34
CA THR A 77 -5.04 6.66 -24.77
C THR A 77 -5.38 5.74 -23.61
N ASP A 78 -5.83 4.51 -23.90
CA ASP A 78 -6.13 3.50 -22.89
C ASP A 78 -4.90 3.16 -22.03
N GLU A 79 -3.69 3.14 -22.63
CA GLU A 79 -2.44 2.89 -21.91
C GLU A 79 -2.12 3.99 -20.90
N GLN A 80 -2.42 5.25 -21.22
CA GLN A 80 -2.19 6.38 -20.31
C GLN A 80 -3.09 6.34 -19.08
N VAL A 81 -4.29 5.76 -19.20
CA VAL A 81 -5.29 5.73 -18.13
C VAL A 81 -5.45 4.37 -17.47
N LEU A 82 -4.75 3.35 -17.96
CA LEU A 82 -4.87 1.96 -17.48
C LEU A 82 -4.71 1.85 -15.95
N PHE A 83 -3.77 2.56 -15.40
CA PHE A 83 -3.43 2.48 -13.96
C PHE A 83 -4.35 3.31 -13.05
N LEU A 84 -5.25 4.12 -13.62
CA LEU A 84 -6.18 4.96 -12.86
C LEU A 84 -7.30 4.17 -12.16
N GLY A 85 -7.46 2.89 -12.52
CA GLY A 85 -8.47 2.01 -11.91
C GLY A 85 -8.14 1.59 -10.49
N ASP A 86 -6.84 1.52 -10.13
CA ASP A 86 -6.35 1.05 -8.84
C ASP A 86 -4.97 1.61 -8.50
N ILE A 87 -3.92 1.17 -9.19
CA ILE A 87 -2.52 1.27 -8.79
C ILE A 87 -2.09 2.72 -8.54
N PHE A 88 -2.45 3.64 -9.44
CA PHE A 88 -2.13 5.05 -9.27
C PHE A 88 -2.88 5.68 -8.08
N PRO A 89 -4.23 5.57 -7.96
CA PRO A 89 -4.93 6.11 -6.80
C PRO A 89 -4.46 5.52 -5.47
N THR A 90 -4.09 4.25 -5.43
CA THR A 90 -3.55 3.59 -4.24
C THR A 90 -2.19 4.19 -3.85
N GLY A 91 -1.26 4.36 -4.78
CA GLY A 91 0.03 5.01 -4.54
C GLY A 91 -0.11 6.49 -4.17
N TRP A 92 -1.00 7.21 -4.85
CA TRP A 92 -1.33 8.59 -4.52
C TRP A 92 -1.89 8.71 -3.10
N GLN A 93 -2.89 7.89 -2.75
CA GLN A 93 -3.51 7.91 -1.44
C GLN A 93 -2.51 7.61 -0.32
N ALA A 94 -1.62 6.65 -0.55
CA ALA A 94 -0.56 6.31 0.40
C ALA A 94 0.35 7.51 0.70
N ALA A 95 0.73 8.28 -0.31
CA ALA A 95 1.54 9.48 -0.15
C ALA A 95 0.73 10.65 0.42
N ALA A 96 -0.50 10.88 -0.06
CA ALA A 96 -1.35 11.99 0.39
C ALA A 96 -1.74 11.87 1.88
N GLN A 97 -1.97 10.66 2.38
CA GLN A 97 -2.25 10.43 3.80
C GLN A 97 -1.06 10.69 4.73
N CYS A 98 0.14 10.80 4.18
CA CYS A 98 1.31 11.15 4.96
C CYS A 98 1.37 12.64 5.35
N ASP A 99 0.58 13.50 4.72
CA ASP A 99 0.63 14.95 4.91
C ASP A 99 2.07 15.47 4.75
N ILE A 100 2.61 15.25 3.54
CA ILE A 100 4.02 15.50 3.22
C ILE A 100 4.31 17.01 3.22
N GLU A 101 5.32 17.41 3.97
CA GLU A 101 5.84 18.78 4.00
C GLU A 101 7.13 18.93 3.16
N PRO A 102 7.48 20.16 2.71
CA PRO A 102 8.64 20.39 1.84
C PRO A 102 10.01 20.02 2.45
N THR A 103 10.08 19.75 3.76
CA THR A 103 11.31 19.35 4.46
C THR A 103 11.34 17.86 4.77
N ASP A 104 10.32 17.11 4.36
CA ASP A 104 10.18 15.71 4.72
C ASP A 104 11.03 14.79 3.82
N THR A 105 11.66 13.82 4.46
CA THR A 105 12.16 12.61 3.80
C THR A 105 11.08 11.53 3.84
N VAL A 106 10.72 11.02 2.66
CA VAL A 106 9.75 9.94 2.49
C VAL A 106 10.49 8.66 2.11
N ALA A 107 10.36 7.61 2.90
CA ALA A 107 10.88 6.28 2.58
C ALA A 107 9.75 5.36 2.13
N VAL A 108 9.90 4.71 0.97
CA VAL A 108 8.92 3.81 0.36
C VAL A 108 9.51 2.41 0.25
N TRP A 109 8.90 1.45 0.92
CA TRP A 109 9.25 0.03 0.80
C TRP A 109 8.43 -0.61 -0.33
N GLY A 110 9.16 -1.22 -1.27
CA GLY A 110 8.60 -1.82 -2.48
C GLY A 110 8.55 -0.85 -3.64
N ALA A 111 9.20 -1.23 -4.74
CA ALA A 111 9.20 -0.51 -6.01
C ALA A 111 8.32 -1.19 -7.07
N GLY A 112 7.32 -1.97 -6.63
CA GLY A 112 6.26 -2.48 -7.50
C GLY A 112 5.39 -1.37 -8.07
N PRO A 113 4.35 -1.69 -8.85
CA PRO A 113 3.51 -0.66 -9.50
C PRO A 113 2.94 0.38 -8.54
N VAL A 114 2.43 -0.03 -7.37
CA VAL A 114 1.94 0.89 -6.33
C VAL A 114 3.07 1.76 -5.79
N GLY A 115 4.22 1.16 -5.46
CA GLY A 115 5.39 1.87 -4.94
C GLY A 115 5.94 2.90 -5.92
N GLN A 116 5.99 2.59 -7.22
CA GLN A 116 6.39 3.53 -8.27
C GLN A 116 5.49 4.77 -8.30
N PHE A 117 4.18 4.61 -8.13
CA PHE A 117 3.25 5.73 -8.06
C PHE A 117 3.31 6.45 -6.71
N ALA A 118 3.54 5.75 -5.60
CA ALA A 118 3.76 6.39 -4.29
C ALA A 118 5.01 7.28 -4.30
N ILE A 119 6.12 6.82 -4.90
CA ILE A 119 7.37 7.58 -5.09
C ILE A 119 7.10 8.86 -5.87
N ARG A 120 6.48 8.76 -7.05
CA ARG A 120 6.18 9.91 -7.90
C ARG A 120 5.19 10.87 -7.23
N SER A 121 4.23 10.33 -6.49
CA SER A 121 3.28 11.14 -5.73
C SER A 121 3.97 11.91 -4.59
N ALA A 122 4.90 11.28 -3.88
CA ALA A 122 5.68 11.95 -2.84
C ALA A 122 6.52 13.11 -3.40
N VAL A 123 7.18 12.88 -4.56
CA VAL A 123 7.89 13.94 -5.28
C VAL A 123 6.94 15.07 -5.70
N MET A 124 5.78 14.75 -6.27
CA MET A 124 4.77 15.74 -6.68
C MET A 124 4.19 16.53 -5.50
N LEU A 125 4.07 15.92 -4.34
CA LEU A 125 3.59 16.55 -3.10
C LEU A 125 4.68 17.43 -2.45
N GLY A 126 5.91 17.40 -2.97
CA GLY A 126 6.96 18.32 -2.57
C GLY A 126 7.90 17.79 -1.49
N ALA A 127 8.01 16.47 -1.29
CA ALA A 127 9.02 15.90 -0.41
C ALA A 127 10.42 16.42 -0.76
N GLU A 128 11.23 16.74 0.25
CA GLU A 128 12.63 17.13 0.04
C GLU A 128 13.45 15.98 -0.52
N GLN A 129 13.21 14.78 -0.02
CA GLN A 129 13.90 13.57 -0.43
C GLN A 129 12.93 12.40 -0.46
N VAL A 130 13.02 11.56 -1.49
CA VAL A 130 12.29 10.28 -1.57
C VAL A 130 13.30 9.15 -1.66
N ILE A 131 13.16 8.15 -0.80
CA ILE A 131 14.03 6.97 -0.72
C ILE A 131 13.18 5.75 -1.05
N CYS A 132 13.64 4.89 -1.96
CA CYS A 132 12.97 3.66 -2.35
C CYS A 132 13.80 2.44 -1.92
N ILE A 133 13.16 1.46 -1.30
CA ILE A 133 13.77 0.21 -0.83
C ILE A 133 13.17 -0.96 -1.61
N ASP A 134 13.97 -1.67 -2.39
CA ASP A 134 13.59 -2.88 -3.16
C ASP A 134 14.88 -3.68 -3.45
N ASN A 135 14.79 -4.81 -4.15
CA ASN A 135 15.95 -5.59 -4.59
C ASN A 135 15.91 -5.96 -6.08
N VAL A 136 14.90 -5.49 -6.81
CA VAL A 136 14.78 -5.75 -8.25
C VAL A 136 15.42 -4.60 -9.03
N PRO A 137 16.55 -4.83 -9.75
CA PRO A 137 17.31 -3.76 -10.38
C PRO A 137 16.49 -2.88 -11.31
N GLU A 138 15.62 -3.46 -12.13
CA GLU A 138 14.79 -2.72 -13.10
C GLU A 138 13.76 -1.82 -12.39
N ARG A 139 13.25 -2.26 -11.24
CA ARG A 139 12.35 -1.47 -10.41
C ARG A 139 13.08 -0.32 -9.73
N LEU A 140 14.30 -0.57 -9.22
CA LEU A 140 15.15 0.46 -8.64
C LEU A 140 15.56 1.51 -9.69
N ASP A 141 15.89 1.10 -10.91
CA ASP A 141 16.17 2.02 -12.02
C ASP A 141 14.97 2.91 -12.34
N MET A 142 13.78 2.33 -12.39
CA MET A 142 12.54 3.07 -12.59
C MET A 142 12.23 4.04 -11.44
N ALA A 143 12.55 3.67 -10.20
CA ALA A 143 12.41 4.54 -9.03
C ALA A 143 13.38 5.72 -9.08
N ARG A 144 14.65 5.49 -9.49
CA ARG A 144 15.64 6.57 -9.72
C ARG A 144 15.17 7.54 -10.80
N ALA A 145 14.64 7.01 -11.90
CA ALA A 145 14.06 7.85 -12.95
C ALA A 145 12.81 8.62 -12.47
N GLY A 146 12.16 8.15 -11.42
CA GLY A 146 11.05 8.81 -10.73
C GLY A 146 11.47 9.85 -9.69
N GLY A 147 12.78 10.03 -9.47
CA GLY A 147 13.33 11.02 -8.53
C GLY A 147 13.72 10.45 -7.16
N ALA A 148 13.72 9.13 -6.96
CA ALA A 148 14.09 8.53 -5.69
C ALA A 148 15.59 8.19 -5.60
N ILE A 149 16.15 8.28 -4.39
CA ILE A 149 17.36 7.56 -4.00
C ILE A 149 16.96 6.13 -3.74
N THR A 150 17.77 5.17 -4.14
CA THR A 150 17.41 3.74 -4.01
C THR A 150 18.34 3.02 -3.04
N ILE A 151 17.77 2.07 -2.31
CA ILE A 151 18.46 1.12 -1.44
C ILE A 151 18.13 -0.28 -1.95
N ASP A 152 19.17 -1.04 -2.30
CA ASP A 152 19.05 -2.47 -2.59
C ASP A 152 19.28 -3.24 -1.30
N PHE A 153 18.21 -3.83 -0.73
CA PHE A 153 18.29 -4.50 0.56
C PHE A 153 19.05 -5.85 0.53
N ASP A 154 19.38 -6.37 -0.66
CA ASP A 154 20.29 -7.53 -0.79
C ASP A 154 21.76 -7.13 -0.77
N GLU A 155 22.09 -5.89 -1.12
CA GLU A 155 23.46 -5.38 -1.21
C GLU A 155 23.88 -4.58 0.03
N GLU A 156 22.94 -3.80 0.63
CA GLU A 156 23.26 -2.91 1.76
C GLU A 156 22.24 -3.01 2.92
N SER A 157 22.63 -2.54 4.09
CA SER A 157 21.77 -2.49 5.27
C SER A 157 20.79 -1.32 5.14
N VAL A 158 19.50 -1.62 5.06
CA VAL A 158 18.44 -0.60 4.97
C VAL A 158 18.51 0.37 6.14
N LEU A 159 18.66 -0.15 7.37
CA LEU A 159 18.73 0.69 8.58
C LEU A 159 19.92 1.66 8.55
N GLU A 160 21.11 1.15 8.26
CA GLU A 160 22.33 1.98 8.24
C GLU A 160 22.25 3.04 7.14
N ARG A 161 21.78 2.65 5.97
CA ARG A 161 21.64 3.56 4.84
C ARG A 161 20.59 4.64 5.08
N LEU A 162 19.45 4.30 5.68
CA LEU A 162 18.46 5.28 6.09
C LEU A 162 18.98 6.25 7.14
N GLN A 163 19.73 5.75 8.12
CA GLN A 163 20.38 6.62 9.13
C GLN A 163 21.38 7.59 8.49
N GLU A 164 22.20 7.11 7.56
CA GLU A 164 23.13 7.96 6.82
C GLU A 164 22.40 9.07 6.05
N LEU A 165 21.38 8.70 5.25
CA LEU A 165 20.63 9.62 4.40
C LEU A 165 19.80 10.64 5.19
N THR A 166 19.43 10.35 6.43
CA THR A 166 18.60 11.19 7.30
C THR A 166 19.38 11.83 8.46
N GLY A 167 20.71 11.73 8.45
CA GLY A 167 21.55 12.26 9.55
C GLY A 167 21.24 11.63 10.91
N GLY A 168 20.88 10.35 10.95
CA GLY A 168 20.56 9.59 12.16
C GLY A 168 19.17 9.80 12.74
N LYS A 169 18.32 10.64 12.10
CA LYS A 169 16.98 10.97 12.62
C LYS A 169 15.87 10.01 12.17
N GLY A 170 16.10 9.31 11.07
CA GLY A 170 15.10 8.53 10.37
C GLY A 170 14.16 9.36 9.47
N PRO A 171 13.47 8.73 8.52
CA PRO A 171 12.53 9.40 7.63
C PRO A 171 11.29 9.90 8.39
N GLU A 172 10.74 11.04 7.98
CA GLU A 172 9.51 11.62 8.50
C GLU A 172 8.29 10.79 8.11
N LYS A 173 8.29 10.26 6.90
CA LYS A 173 7.17 9.52 6.34
C LYS A 173 7.66 8.17 5.82
N CYS A 174 6.96 7.11 6.19
CA CYS A 174 7.26 5.75 5.76
C CYS A 174 6.03 5.15 5.08
N ILE A 175 6.20 4.62 3.87
CA ILE A 175 5.12 4.04 3.07
C ILE A 175 5.43 2.56 2.81
N ASP A 176 4.55 1.66 3.26
CA ASP A 176 4.58 0.25 2.92
C ASP A 176 3.78 -0.02 1.64
N SER A 177 4.46 -0.41 0.58
CA SER A 177 3.86 -0.85 -0.69
C SER A 177 4.14 -2.34 -0.98
N VAL A 178 4.46 -3.12 0.06
CA VAL A 178 4.80 -4.56 -0.03
C VAL A 178 3.74 -5.41 0.67
N GLY A 179 3.41 -5.10 1.93
CA GLY A 179 2.49 -5.90 2.73
C GLY A 179 3.06 -7.27 3.12
N MET A 180 2.19 -8.30 3.11
CA MET A 180 2.54 -9.67 3.49
C MET A 180 3.48 -10.39 2.50
N GLU A 181 3.74 -9.82 1.33
CA GLU A 181 4.67 -10.37 0.33
C GLU A 181 6.13 -10.01 0.62
N ALA A 182 6.41 -9.40 1.76
CA ALA A 182 7.77 -9.04 2.17
C ALA A 182 8.70 -10.24 2.17
N HIS A 183 9.80 -10.13 1.41
CA HIS A 183 10.86 -11.11 1.36
C HIS A 183 12.14 -10.49 1.93
N SER A 184 12.70 -11.10 2.97
CA SER A 184 14.06 -10.82 3.41
C SER A 184 14.81 -12.13 3.58
N LEU A 185 15.93 -12.27 2.92
CA LEU A 185 16.77 -13.47 3.03
C LEU A 185 17.68 -13.42 4.26
N ARG A 186 17.91 -12.24 4.83
CA ARG A 186 18.99 -11.99 5.81
C ARG A 186 18.51 -11.75 7.25
N SER A 187 17.21 -11.58 7.52
CA SER A 187 16.77 -11.36 8.90
C SER A 187 16.40 -12.66 9.62
N VAL A 188 16.72 -12.75 10.91
CA VAL A 188 16.34 -13.87 11.78
C VAL A 188 14.81 -14.00 11.85
N ASP A 189 14.08 -12.89 11.79
CA ASP A 189 12.64 -12.84 11.78
C ASP A 189 12.05 -13.52 10.53
N SER A 190 12.70 -13.35 9.35
CA SER A 190 12.26 -14.00 8.12
C SER A 190 12.42 -15.53 8.18
N MET A 191 13.44 -16.04 8.87
CA MET A 191 13.59 -17.48 9.10
C MET A 191 12.49 -18.04 10.00
N ILE A 192 12.14 -17.32 11.07
CA ILE A 192 11.06 -17.72 12.00
C ILE A 192 9.71 -17.73 11.27
N ASP A 193 9.43 -16.70 10.48
CA ASP A 193 8.18 -16.58 9.71
C ASP A 193 8.07 -17.70 8.65
N ARG A 194 9.19 -18.10 8.00
CA ARG A 194 9.22 -19.26 7.09
C ARG A 194 8.94 -20.58 7.81
N VAL A 195 9.52 -20.80 8.99
CA VAL A 195 9.26 -22.02 9.78
C VAL A 195 7.78 -22.07 10.19
N LYS A 196 7.20 -20.95 10.61
CA LYS A 196 5.77 -20.86 10.96
C LYS A 196 4.87 -21.18 9.76
N GLN A 197 5.17 -20.65 8.58
CA GLN A 197 4.40 -20.95 7.36
C GLN A 197 4.49 -22.41 6.95
N SER A 198 5.66 -23.05 7.11
CA SER A 198 5.83 -24.49 6.79
C SER A 198 5.02 -25.39 7.70
N VAL A 199 4.57 -24.90 8.87
CA VAL A 199 3.77 -25.65 9.86
C VAL A 199 2.29 -25.24 9.82
N MET A 200 1.82 -24.59 8.74
CA MET A 200 0.44 -24.08 8.56
C MET A 200 -0.06 -23.10 9.65
N ILE A 201 0.84 -22.43 10.34
CA ILE A 201 0.49 -21.29 11.19
C ILE A 201 0.57 -20.05 10.27
N GLU A 202 -0.53 -19.73 9.59
CA GLU A 202 -0.65 -18.59 8.72
C GLU A 202 -0.50 -17.30 9.54
N SER A 203 0.68 -16.69 9.50
CA SER A 203 0.88 -15.28 9.90
C SER A 203 1.40 -14.51 8.70
N ASP A 204 0.87 -13.31 8.49
CA ASP A 204 1.40 -12.38 7.51
C ASP A 204 2.87 -12.09 7.81
N ARG A 205 3.66 -11.74 6.79
CA ARG A 205 5.08 -11.40 6.93
C ARG A 205 5.25 -9.90 7.19
N PRO A 206 5.18 -9.41 8.43
CA PRO A 206 5.19 -7.98 8.72
C PRO A 206 6.61 -7.40 8.81
N HIS A 207 7.57 -7.93 8.04
CA HIS A 207 8.96 -7.49 8.12
C HIS A 207 9.08 -6.00 7.82
N VAL A 208 8.50 -5.54 6.72
CA VAL A 208 8.50 -4.12 6.32
C VAL A 208 7.84 -3.25 7.39
N LEU A 209 6.67 -3.66 7.89
CA LEU A 209 5.96 -2.91 8.92
C LEU A 209 6.78 -2.76 10.21
N ARG A 210 7.48 -3.83 10.62
CA ARG A 210 8.40 -3.78 11.78
C ARG A 210 9.57 -2.84 11.54
N GLU A 211 10.19 -2.93 10.36
CA GLU A 211 11.31 -2.08 9.98
C GLU A 211 10.91 -0.61 9.97
N MET A 212 9.78 -0.26 9.34
CA MET A 212 9.21 1.09 9.37
C MET A 212 9.01 1.62 10.79
N MET A 213 8.47 0.80 11.70
CA MET A 213 8.28 1.19 13.10
C MET A 213 9.59 1.51 13.82
N TYR A 214 10.69 0.84 13.45
CA TYR A 214 12.01 1.12 14.05
C TYR A 214 12.70 2.32 13.42
N VAL A 215 12.62 2.50 12.10
CA VAL A 215 13.38 3.54 11.40
C VAL A 215 12.68 4.89 11.33
N CYS A 216 11.34 4.92 11.32
CA CYS A 216 10.58 6.16 11.29
C CYS A 216 10.99 7.06 12.47
N ARG A 217 11.22 8.33 12.23
CA ARG A 217 11.55 9.29 13.29
C ARG A 217 10.39 9.46 14.30
N PRO A 218 10.66 9.92 15.53
CA PRO A 218 9.59 10.34 16.45
C PRO A 218 8.67 11.40 15.82
N ALA A 219 7.37 11.28 16.06
CA ALA A 219 6.29 12.09 15.45
C ALA A 219 6.19 11.94 13.93
N GLY A 220 6.78 10.90 13.34
CA GLY A 220 6.63 10.59 11.91
C GLY A 220 5.34 9.84 11.61
N THR A 221 5.08 9.62 10.32
CA THR A 221 3.86 8.96 9.84
C THR A 221 4.18 7.63 9.16
N LEU A 222 3.42 6.58 9.49
CA LEU A 222 3.44 5.30 8.78
C LEU A 222 2.17 5.18 7.93
N SER A 223 2.31 5.05 6.62
CA SER A 223 1.21 4.78 5.68
C SER A 223 1.35 3.34 5.16
N VAL A 224 0.30 2.53 5.35
CA VAL A 224 0.32 1.12 5.01
C VAL A 224 -0.66 0.88 3.86
N ALA A 225 -0.14 0.85 2.63
CA ALA A 225 -0.86 0.47 1.42
C ALA A 225 -0.69 -1.02 1.08
N GLY A 226 0.31 -1.66 1.66
CA GLY A 226 0.56 -3.09 1.55
C GLY A 226 -0.60 -3.92 2.11
N VAL A 227 -0.92 -5.04 1.47
CA VAL A 227 -2.04 -5.90 1.86
C VAL A 227 -1.61 -6.88 2.95
N TYR A 228 -2.38 -6.87 4.04
CA TYR A 228 -2.30 -7.87 5.12
C TYR A 228 -3.64 -8.59 5.22
N GLY A 229 -3.64 -9.90 5.01
CA GLY A 229 -4.88 -10.69 4.88
C GLY A 229 -5.32 -11.38 6.17
N GLY A 230 -4.46 -11.40 7.18
CA GLY A 230 -4.70 -12.14 8.41
C GLY A 230 -4.21 -11.45 9.67
N MET A 231 -3.77 -12.24 10.63
CA MET A 231 -3.24 -11.75 11.90
C MET A 231 -1.76 -11.44 11.77
N VAL A 232 -1.37 -10.25 12.20
CA VAL A 232 0.02 -9.79 12.25
C VAL A 232 0.55 -9.98 13.67
N ASP A 233 1.59 -10.77 13.85
CA ASP A 233 2.21 -11.01 15.15
C ASP A 233 3.54 -10.27 15.34
N LYS A 234 4.02 -10.21 16.60
CA LYS A 234 5.32 -9.63 17.00
C LYS A 234 5.56 -8.21 16.49
N ILE A 235 4.54 -7.37 16.57
CA ILE A 235 4.66 -5.95 16.28
C ILE A 235 5.43 -5.25 17.43
N PRO A 236 6.46 -4.43 17.15
CA PRO A 236 7.22 -3.70 18.17
C PRO A 236 6.43 -2.50 18.69
N PHE A 237 5.26 -2.76 19.29
CA PHE A 237 4.31 -1.73 19.69
C PHE A 237 4.89 -0.75 20.72
N GLY A 238 5.80 -1.24 21.59
CA GLY A 238 6.51 -0.36 22.54
C GLY A 238 7.41 0.67 21.85
N ALA A 239 8.06 0.30 20.75
CA ALA A 239 8.85 1.24 19.97
C ALA A 239 7.94 2.27 19.28
N LEU A 240 6.81 1.85 18.71
CA LEU A 240 5.82 2.73 18.09
C LEU A 240 5.27 3.74 19.10
N MET A 241 4.80 3.25 20.27
CA MET A 241 4.21 4.09 21.32
C MET A 241 5.17 5.17 21.85
N ASN A 242 6.47 4.88 21.90
CA ASN A 242 7.48 5.85 22.38
C ASN A 242 7.89 6.88 21.32
N LYS A 243 7.37 6.80 20.13
CA LYS A 243 7.65 7.78 19.06
C LYS A 243 6.53 8.82 18.86
N GLY A 244 5.39 8.68 19.56
CA GLY A 244 4.25 9.62 19.51
C GLY A 244 3.09 9.11 18.70
#